data_25e5c1eaf41e270fcc965cfa695e2be6
#
_entry.id   25e5c1eaf41e270fcc965cfa695e2be6
#
_cell.length_a   1.000
_cell.length_b   1.000
_cell.length_c   1.000
_cell.angle_alpha   90.00
_cell.angle_beta   90.00
_cell.angle_gamma   90.00
#
_symmetry.space_group_name_H-M   'P 1'
#
loop_
_entity.id
_entity.type
_entity.pdbx_description
1 polymer ?
#
loop_
_entity_poly.entity_id
_entity_poly.type
_entity_poly.pdbx_seq_one_letter_code
_entity_poly.pdbx_strand_id
1 'polypeptide(L)'
;MLNVNILVGTMTGTAQLVAQEIELAFADAQTGIDVTFMDALDRRVFERPGVFLICTSTYGQGDVPDNAKTFYADLAACRESLAHVHYGVFALGVSTHVGTYCFGGRRFDEALAARGARRIGEVMQHNASGGTLPEDVALEWFPEWLRQARTTLEAAESDPAVAAQDARPASD
;
A
#
# COMPACT_ATOMS: atom_id res chain seq x y z
N MET A 1 0.92 -18.44 -6.37
CA MET A 1 1.45 -17.13 -6.82
C MET A 1 0.91 -16.03 -5.94
N LEU A 2 1.76 -15.15 -5.45
CA LEU A 2 1.34 -13.98 -4.68
C LEU A 2 1.15 -12.78 -5.62
N ASN A 3 0.02 -12.09 -5.51
CA ASN A 3 -0.22 -10.84 -6.23
C ASN A 3 0.01 -9.66 -5.31
N VAL A 4 0.83 -8.71 -5.77
CA VAL A 4 1.07 -7.44 -5.07
C VAL A 4 0.51 -6.32 -5.93
N ASN A 5 -0.44 -5.58 -5.38
CA ASN A 5 -1.05 -4.44 -6.05
C ASN A 5 -0.41 -3.17 -5.49
N ILE A 6 0.42 -2.51 -6.29
CA ILE A 6 1.06 -1.25 -5.87
C ILE A 6 0.19 -0.09 -6.33
N LEU A 7 -0.32 0.66 -5.37
CA LEU A 7 -1.20 1.80 -5.62
C LEU A 7 -0.38 3.08 -5.46
N VAL A 8 -0.26 3.86 -6.54
CA VAL A 8 0.70 4.96 -6.64
C VAL A 8 0.01 6.31 -6.52
N GLY A 9 0.41 7.09 -5.51
CA GLY A 9 0.07 8.50 -5.36
C GLY A 9 1.31 9.35 -5.58
N THR A 10 1.29 10.22 -6.60
CA THR A 10 2.47 10.99 -6.98
C THR A 10 2.12 12.37 -7.55
N MET A 11 3.00 13.34 -7.33
CA MET A 11 2.94 14.64 -7.98
C MET A 11 3.98 14.78 -9.08
N THR A 12 5.21 14.31 -8.82
CA THR A 12 6.37 14.53 -9.69
C THR A 12 6.93 13.26 -10.30
N GLY A 13 6.28 12.11 -10.04
CA GLY A 13 6.70 10.83 -10.60
C GLY A 13 7.64 10.01 -9.72
N THR A 14 8.04 10.49 -8.55
CA THR A 14 8.97 9.76 -7.68
C THR A 14 8.38 8.44 -7.17
N ALA A 15 7.15 8.47 -6.68
CA ALA A 15 6.48 7.25 -6.22
C ALA A 15 6.24 6.27 -7.38
N GLN A 16 5.97 6.79 -8.57
CA GLN A 16 5.85 5.97 -9.77
C GLN A 16 7.15 5.24 -10.08
N LEU A 17 8.28 5.96 -10.02
CA LEU A 17 9.59 5.36 -10.27
C LEU A 17 9.89 4.24 -9.26
N VAL A 18 9.59 4.46 -7.99
CA VAL A 18 9.76 3.45 -6.94
C VAL A 18 8.94 2.19 -7.28
N ALA A 19 7.67 2.37 -7.62
CA ALA A 19 6.80 1.24 -7.94
C ALA A 19 7.28 0.47 -9.18
N GLN A 20 7.72 1.17 -10.21
CA GLN A 20 8.21 0.56 -11.43
C GLN A 20 9.50 -0.22 -11.20
N GLU A 21 10.41 0.31 -10.39
CA GLU A 21 11.65 -0.39 -10.05
C GLU A 21 11.37 -1.67 -9.26
N ILE A 22 10.42 -1.65 -8.34
CA ILE A 22 9.99 -2.84 -7.61
C ILE A 22 9.43 -3.88 -8.59
N GLU A 23 8.57 -3.47 -9.51
CA GLU A 23 8.00 -4.38 -10.50
C GLU A 23 9.09 -5.03 -11.36
N LEU A 24 10.02 -4.22 -11.86
CA LEU A 24 11.10 -4.73 -12.72
C LEU A 24 12.03 -5.70 -11.99
N ALA A 25 12.29 -5.44 -10.71
CA ALA A 25 13.26 -6.23 -9.95
C ALA A 25 12.66 -7.53 -9.39
N PHE A 26 11.37 -7.56 -9.04
CA PHE A 26 10.81 -8.62 -8.23
C PHE A 26 9.65 -9.38 -8.86
N ALA A 27 9.06 -8.91 -9.95
CA ALA A 27 8.01 -9.66 -10.64
C ALA A 27 8.61 -10.91 -11.29
N ASP A 28 8.03 -12.05 -11.00
CA ASP A 28 8.51 -13.33 -11.54
C ASP A 28 7.36 -14.35 -11.58
N ALA A 29 7.67 -15.63 -11.81
CA ALA A 29 6.68 -16.69 -11.89
C ALA A 29 5.94 -16.95 -10.57
N GLN A 30 6.51 -16.49 -9.44
CA GLN A 30 5.93 -16.69 -8.10
C GLN A 30 5.27 -15.41 -7.56
N THR A 31 5.57 -14.26 -8.15
CA THR A 31 5.12 -12.96 -7.66
C THR A 31 4.61 -12.11 -8.82
N GLY A 32 3.30 -11.87 -8.86
CA GLY A 32 2.72 -10.90 -9.79
C GLY A 32 2.71 -9.53 -9.14
N ILE A 33 3.13 -8.50 -9.88
CA ILE A 33 3.13 -7.13 -9.40
C ILE A 33 2.37 -6.26 -10.39
N ASP A 34 1.29 -5.63 -9.93
CA ASP A 34 0.51 -4.67 -10.70
C ASP A 34 0.70 -3.27 -10.15
N VAL A 35 1.12 -2.35 -10.99
CA VAL A 35 1.25 -0.94 -10.63
C VAL A 35 0.06 -0.17 -11.19
N THR A 36 -0.69 0.48 -10.31
CA THR A 36 -1.87 1.25 -10.70
C THR A 36 -1.83 2.63 -10.06
N PHE A 37 -2.13 3.65 -10.85
CA PHE A 37 -2.20 5.03 -10.35
C PHE A 37 -3.52 5.27 -9.63
N MET A 38 -3.49 6.04 -8.56
CA MET A 38 -4.65 6.28 -7.70
C MET A 38 -5.74 7.12 -8.35
N ASP A 39 -5.42 7.89 -9.39
CA ASP A 39 -6.41 8.73 -10.09
C ASP A 39 -7.51 7.92 -10.79
N ALA A 40 -7.23 6.64 -11.09
CA ALA A 40 -8.20 5.74 -11.72
C ALA A 40 -8.90 4.82 -10.72
N LEU A 41 -8.67 4.99 -9.41
CA LEU A 41 -9.10 4.03 -8.40
C LEU A 41 -10.22 4.55 -7.51
N ASP A 42 -10.99 3.59 -7.01
CA ASP A 42 -11.88 3.76 -5.87
C ASP A 42 -11.70 2.58 -4.91
N ARG A 43 -12.48 2.55 -3.83
CA ARG A 43 -12.35 1.51 -2.80
C ARG A 43 -12.52 0.07 -3.32
N ARG A 44 -13.11 -0.11 -4.49
CA ARG A 44 -13.30 -1.44 -5.08
C ARG A 44 -11.99 -2.11 -5.48
N VAL A 45 -10.90 -1.34 -5.57
CA VAL A 45 -9.57 -1.92 -5.83
C VAL A 45 -9.21 -2.98 -4.77
N PHE A 46 -9.70 -2.81 -3.54
CA PHE A 46 -9.40 -3.74 -2.45
C PHE A 46 -10.13 -5.07 -2.56
N GLU A 47 -10.99 -5.25 -3.55
CA GLU A 47 -11.58 -6.54 -3.89
C GLU A 47 -10.63 -7.43 -4.70
N ARG A 48 -9.55 -6.87 -5.24
CA ARG A 48 -8.54 -7.64 -5.99
C ARG A 48 -7.83 -8.63 -5.06
N PRO A 49 -7.44 -9.81 -5.60
CA PRO A 49 -6.70 -10.78 -4.79
C PRO A 49 -5.28 -10.29 -4.47
N GLY A 50 -4.73 -10.81 -3.37
CA GLY A 50 -3.35 -10.53 -2.97
C GLY A 50 -3.23 -9.49 -1.90
N VAL A 51 -2.06 -8.86 -1.86
CA VAL A 51 -1.75 -7.79 -0.91
C VAL A 51 -1.64 -6.46 -1.64
N PHE A 52 -1.66 -5.37 -0.87
CA PHE A 52 -1.62 -4.01 -1.39
C PHE A 52 -0.42 -3.28 -0.83
N LEU A 53 0.28 -2.54 -1.67
CA LEU A 53 1.36 -1.65 -1.25
C LEU A 53 0.96 -0.23 -1.63
N ILE A 54 0.75 0.61 -0.64
CA ILE A 54 0.52 2.04 -0.85
C ILE A 54 1.88 2.69 -1.04
N CYS A 55 2.15 3.23 -2.21
CA CYS A 55 3.39 3.92 -2.52
C CYS A 55 3.05 5.37 -2.87
N THR A 56 3.25 6.29 -1.93
CA THR A 56 2.75 7.65 -2.12
C THR A 56 3.71 8.71 -1.61
N SER A 57 3.72 9.83 -2.33
CA SER A 57 4.37 11.07 -1.91
C SER A 57 3.49 11.83 -0.92
N THR A 58 4.07 12.82 -0.29
CA THR A 58 3.36 13.80 0.54
C THR A 58 3.40 15.14 -0.18
N TYR A 59 2.25 15.79 -0.29
CA TYR A 59 2.13 17.11 -0.94
C TYR A 59 1.91 18.19 0.10
N GLY A 60 2.57 19.35 -0.12
CA GLY A 60 2.37 20.52 0.73
C GLY A 60 2.64 20.24 2.20
N GLN A 61 1.68 20.56 3.06
CA GLN A 61 1.80 20.44 4.51
C GLN A 61 1.17 19.14 5.02
N GLY A 62 1.41 18.04 4.34
CA GLY A 62 0.98 16.72 4.80
C GLY A 62 -0.22 16.15 4.06
N ASP A 63 -0.56 16.71 2.92
CA ASP A 63 -1.66 16.22 2.10
C ASP A 63 -1.22 15.05 1.21
N VAL A 64 -2.21 14.29 0.75
CA VAL A 64 -1.99 13.32 -0.31
C VAL A 64 -1.78 14.03 -1.64
N PRO A 65 -1.04 13.44 -2.59
CA PRO A 65 -0.87 14.02 -3.92
C PRO A 65 -2.20 14.22 -4.65
N ASP A 66 -2.21 15.14 -5.61
CA ASP A 66 -3.44 15.46 -6.35
C ASP A 66 -4.09 14.23 -6.99
N ASN A 67 -3.29 13.32 -7.56
CA ASN A 67 -3.84 12.11 -8.16
C ASN A 67 -4.41 11.12 -7.15
N ALA A 68 -4.17 11.33 -5.87
CA ALA A 68 -4.65 10.46 -4.80
C ALA A 68 -5.88 11.03 -4.08
N LYS A 69 -6.23 12.28 -4.31
CA LYS A 69 -7.27 12.97 -3.53
C LYS A 69 -8.63 12.31 -3.62
N THR A 70 -9.08 11.98 -4.82
CA THR A 70 -10.39 11.35 -5.03
C THR A 70 -10.44 9.96 -4.40
N PHE A 71 -9.39 9.17 -4.61
CA PHE A 71 -9.28 7.84 -4.03
C PHE A 71 -9.25 7.90 -2.50
N TYR A 72 -8.45 8.79 -1.94
CA TYR A 72 -8.37 8.96 -0.49
C TYR A 72 -9.70 9.40 0.10
N ALA A 73 -10.39 10.34 -0.55
CA ALA A 73 -11.69 10.80 -0.09
C ALA A 73 -12.73 9.68 -0.10
N ASP A 74 -12.74 8.86 -1.15
CA ASP A 74 -13.61 7.70 -1.23
C ASP A 74 -13.32 6.69 -0.11
N LEU A 75 -12.04 6.42 0.14
CA LEU A 75 -11.62 5.53 1.21
C LEU A 75 -11.99 6.07 2.59
N ALA A 76 -11.77 7.35 2.83
CA ALA A 76 -12.10 7.99 4.11
C ALA A 76 -13.61 7.99 4.37
N ALA A 77 -14.42 8.10 3.32
CA ALA A 77 -15.87 8.04 3.42
C ALA A 77 -16.43 6.62 3.46
N CYS A 78 -15.60 5.62 3.18
CA CYS A 78 -16.01 4.22 3.16
C CYS A 78 -16.45 3.76 4.55
N ARG A 79 -17.59 3.07 4.60
CA ARG A 79 -18.11 2.49 5.85
C ARG A 79 -18.04 0.97 5.84
N GLU A 80 -17.58 0.38 4.77
CA GLU A 80 -17.45 -1.06 4.65
C GLU A 80 -16.20 -1.54 5.41
N SER A 81 -16.26 -2.76 5.92
CA SER A 81 -15.10 -3.38 6.55
C SER A 81 -14.07 -3.76 5.50
N LEU A 82 -12.81 -3.44 5.76
CA LEU A 82 -11.66 -3.87 4.96
C LEU A 82 -10.80 -4.88 5.74
N ALA A 83 -11.42 -5.64 6.63
CA ALA A 83 -10.71 -6.61 7.48
C ALA A 83 -10.02 -7.71 6.67
N HIS A 84 -10.43 -7.93 5.42
CA HIS A 84 -9.80 -8.88 4.50
C HIS A 84 -8.55 -8.34 3.81
N VAL A 85 -8.27 -7.02 3.96
CA VAL A 85 -7.17 -6.35 3.27
C VAL A 85 -5.90 -6.42 4.10
N HIS A 86 -4.83 -6.88 3.47
CA HIS A 86 -3.47 -6.82 4.03
C HIS A 86 -2.67 -5.85 3.17
N TYR A 87 -1.99 -4.91 3.80
CA TYR A 87 -1.32 -3.84 3.06
C TYR A 87 -0.01 -3.42 3.72
N GLY A 88 0.85 -2.79 2.92
CA GLY A 88 2.02 -2.09 3.39
C GLY A 88 2.00 -0.66 2.90
N VAL A 89 2.88 0.17 3.44
CA VAL A 89 3.01 1.57 3.06
C VAL A 89 4.47 1.93 2.86
N PHE A 90 4.78 2.43 1.68
CA PHE A 90 6.06 3.08 1.39
C PHE A 90 5.78 4.57 1.21
N ALA A 91 6.09 5.36 2.23
CA ALA A 91 5.75 6.77 2.29
C ALA A 91 6.97 7.63 1.95
N LEU A 92 6.78 8.56 1.04
CA LEU A 92 7.81 9.50 0.61
C LEU A 92 7.55 10.88 1.19
N GLY A 93 8.62 11.56 1.57
CA GLY A 93 8.49 12.91 2.11
C GLY A 93 9.84 13.59 2.24
N VAL A 94 9.81 14.84 2.69
CA VAL A 94 11.01 15.67 2.92
C VAL A 94 10.98 16.11 4.38
N SER A 95 12.03 15.78 5.13
CA SER A 95 12.10 16.08 6.57
C SER A 95 12.20 17.57 6.90
N THR A 96 12.44 18.42 5.89
CA THR A 96 12.43 19.87 6.08
C THR A 96 11.03 20.40 6.43
N HIS A 97 9.98 19.62 6.15
CA HIS A 97 8.61 19.92 6.55
C HIS A 97 8.31 19.27 7.90
N VAL A 98 8.78 19.89 8.98
CA VAL A 98 8.63 19.36 10.34
C VAL A 98 7.14 19.19 10.67
N GLY A 99 6.78 18.02 11.20
CA GLY A 99 5.40 17.72 11.58
C GLY A 99 4.53 17.18 10.46
N THR A 100 4.97 17.28 9.19
CA THR A 100 4.20 16.79 8.03
C THR A 100 4.94 15.72 7.22
N TYR A 101 6.10 15.30 7.71
CA TYR A 101 6.97 14.33 7.05
C TYR A 101 6.25 13.00 6.80
N CYS A 102 6.20 12.59 5.55
CA CYS A 102 5.56 11.33 5.14
C CYS A 102 4.07 11.20 5.49
N PHE A 103 3.37 12.30 5.74
CA PHE A 103 1.97 12.27 6.13
C PHE A 103 1.05 11.75 5.03
N GLY A 104 1.41 11.88 3.75
CA GLY A 104 0.61 11.30 2.67
C GLY A 104 0.39 9.81 2.88
N GLY A 105 1.48 9.08 3.13
CA GLY A 105 1.39 7.65 3.43
C GLY A 105 0.70 7.36 4.75
N ARG A 106 0.95 8.17 5.77
CA ARG A 106 0.30 8.01 7.07
C ARG A 106 -1.21 8.18 7.00
N ARG A 107 -1.70 9.10 6.17
CA ARG A 107 -3.13 9.30 5.97
C ARG A 107 -3.80 8.05 5.41
N PHE A 108 -3.17 7.41 4.44
CA PHE A 108 -3.69 6.14 3.92
C PHE A 108 -3.64 5.03 4.96
N ASP A 109 -2.56 4.95 5.74
CA ASP A 109 -2.46 3.97 6.81
C ASP A 109 -3.59 4.13 7.82
N GLU A 110 -3.84 5.34 8.27
CA GLU A 110 -4.93 5.63 9.21
C GLU A 110 -6.30 5.30 8.64
N ALA A 111 -6.56 5.67 7.38
CA ALA A 111 -7.84 5.40 6.73
C ALA A 111 -8.11 3.91 6.56
N LEU A 112 -7.08 3.15 6.17
CA LEU A 112 -7.20 1.70 6.02
C LEU A 112 -7.37 1.01 7.37
N ALA A 113 -6.57 1.39 8.36
CA ALA A 113 -6.66 0.81 9.70
C ALA A 113 -8.02 1.09 10.33
N ALA A 114 -8.60 2.26 10.09
CA ALA A 114 -9.92 2.61 10.60
C ALA A 114 -11.03 1.71 10.05
N ARG A 115 -10.81 1.09 8.89
CA ARG A 115 -11.75 0.14 8.29
C ARG A 115 -11.43 -1.31 8.63
N GLY A 116 -10.44 -1.56 9.47
CA GLY A 116 -10.07 -2.91 9.90
C GLY A 116 -9.00 -3.59 9.06
N ALA A 117 -8.46 -2.93 8.05
CA ALA A 117 -7.38 -3.47 7.24
C ALA A 117 -6.14 -3.71 8.11
N ARG A 118 -5.34 -4.70 7.75
CA ARG A 118 -4.19 -5.14 8.54
C ARG A 118 -2.90 -4.79 7.83
N ARG A 119 -2.08 -3.98 8.49
CA ARG A 119 -0.79 -3.59 7.93
C ARG A 119 0.24 -4.71 8.11
N ILE A 120 1.00 -4.95 7.06
CA ILE A 120 2.14 -5.87 7.08
C ILE A 120 3.39 -5.05 7.36
N GLY A 121 4.02 -5.28 8.51
CA GLY A 121 5.19 -4.54 8.93
C GLY A 121 4.87 -3.10 9.33
N GLU A 122 5.88 -2.26 9.38
CA GLU A 122 5.75 -0.85 9.71
C GLU A 122 5.67 0.00 8.44
N VAL A 123 5.15 1.22 8.57
CA VAL A 123 5.19 2.19 7.49
C VAL A 123 6.65 2.51 7.20
N MET A 124 7.09 2.26 5.96
CA MET A 124 8.43 2.64 5.51
C MET A 124 8.41 4.10 5.12
N GLN A 125 9.25 4.91 5.75
CA GLN A 125 9.33 6.35 5.47
C GLN A 125 10.67 6.67 4.82
N HIS A 126 10.62 7.25 3.63
CA HIS A 126 11.83 7.71 2.94
C HIS A 126 11.91 9.24 2.98
N ASN A 127 13.08 9.73 3.40
CA ASN A 127 13.38 11.15 3.46
C ASN A 127 14.18 11.57 2.23
N ALA A 128 13.59 12.40 1.37
CA ALA A 128 14.24 12.88 0.16
C ALA A 128 15.47 13.74 0.43
N SER A 129 15.58 14.35 1.61
CA SER A 129 16.74 15.17 1.99
C SER A 129 17.87 14.34 2.63
N GLY A 130 17.71 13.02 2.76
CA GLY A 130 18.70 12.16 3.42
C GLY A 130 19.84 11.65 2.55
N GLY A 131 19.89 12.03 1.28
CA GLY A 131 20.98 11.65 0.38
C GLY A 131 20.87 10.28 -0.27
N THR A 132 19.84 9.50 0.04
CA THR A 132 19.57 8.22 -0.61
C THR A 132 18.48 8.37 -1.67
N LEU A 133 18.51 7.50 -2.69
CA LEU A 133 17.45 7.45 -3.69
C LEU A 133 16.32 6.55 -3.19
N PRO A 134 15.06 6.98 -3.30
CA PRO A 134 13.95 6.18 -2.81
C PRO A 134 13.82 4.82 -3.49
N GLU A 135 14.12 4.72 -4.78
CA GLU A 135 14.09 3.45 -5.49
C GLU A 135 15.15 2.48 -4.97
N ASP A 136 16.31 2.95 -4.58
CA ASP A 136 17.36 2.09 -4.00
C ASP A 136 16.93 1.56 -2.63
N VAL A 137 16.37 2.42 -1.81
CA VAL A 137 15.85 2.05 -0.50
C VAL A 137 14.71 1.03 -0.65
N ALA A 138 13.84 1.25 -1.62
CA ALA A 138 12.72 0.34 -1.88
C ALA A 138 13.18 -1.05 -2.29
N LEU A 139 14.22 -1.14 -3.13
CA LEU A 139 14.77 -2.42 -3.56
C LEU A 139 15.43 -3.19 -2.41
N GLU A 140 15.96 -2.50 -1.41
CA GLU A 140 16.49 -3.14 -0.20
C GLU A 140 15.38 -3.55 0.77
N TRP A 141 14.32 -2.75 0.86
CA TRP A 141 13.23 -2.96 1.80
C TRP A 141 12.23 -4.03 1.34
N PHE A 142 11.91 -4.06 0.05
CA PHE A 142 10.81 -4.85 -0.49
C PHE A 142 10.94 -6.37 -0.27
N PRO A 143 12.14 -6.99 -0.40
CA PRO A 143 12.26 -8.44 -0.20
C PRO A 143 11.79 -8.90 1.17
N GLU A 144 12.15 -8.18 2.23
CA GLU A 144 11.73 -8.53 3.59
C GLU A 144 10.22 -8.30 3.78
N TRP A 145 9.70 -7.20 3.23
CA TRP A 145 8.26 -6.96 3.28
C TRP A 145 7.49 -8.04 2.52
N LEU A 146 7.98 -8.44 1.36
CA LEU A 146 7.37 -9.50 0.57
C LEU A 146 7.35 -10.84 1.31
N ARG A 147 8.43 -11.15 2.02
CA ARG A 147 8.51 -12.35 2.85
C ARG A 147 7.45 -12.31 3.96
N GLN A 148 7.30 -11.18 4.62
CA GLN A 148 6.27 -10.99 5.65
C GLN A 148 4.87 -11.10 5.05
N ALA A 149 4.66 -10.56 3.86
CA ALA A 149 3.37 -10.64 3.17
C ALA A 149 3.00 -12.09 2.87
N ARG A 150 3.94 -12.89 2.38
CA ARG A 150 3.70 -14.32 2.12
C ARG A 150 3.35 -15.07 3.40
N THR A 151 4.11 -14.85 4.46
CA THR A 151 3.87 -15.48 5.76
C THR A 151 2.49 -15.09 6.31
N THR A 152 2.14 -13.82 6.21
CA THR A 152 0.86 -13.32 6.70
C THR A 152 -0.33 -13.94 5.96
N LEU A 153 -0.24 -14.04 4.63
CA LEU A 153 -1.31 -14.65 3.84
C LEU A 153 -1.43 -16.15 4.09
N GLU A 154 -0.31 -16.85 4.21
CA GLU A 154 -0.30 -18.28 4.54
C GLU A 154 -0.94 -18.53 5.91
N ALA A 155 -0.64 -17.70 6.90
CA ALA A 155 -1.24 -17.80 8.22
C ALA A 155 -2.75 -17.51 8.18
N ALA A 156 -3.17 -16.53 7.40
CA ALA A 156 -4.59 -16.19 7.25
C ALA A 156 -5.36 -17.32 6.55
N GLU A 157 -4.79 -17.94 5.53
CA GLU A 157 -5.39 -19.06 4.82
C GLU A 157 -5.50 -20.31 5.71
N SER A 158 -4.58 -20.45 6.67
CA SER A 158 -4.55 -21.57 7.60
C SER A 158 -5.43 -21.35 8.83
N ASP A 159 -5.97 -20.15 9.02
CA ASP A 159 -6.82 -19.83 10.17
C ASP A 159 -8.23 -20.40 9.94
N PRO A 160 -8.72 -21.33 10.79
CA PRO A 160 -10.04 -21.91 10.63
C PRO A 160 -11.17 -20.88 10.67
N ALA A 161 -11.01 -19.79 11.43
CA ALA A 161 -12.02 -18.75 11.50
C ALA A 161 -12.15 -17.97 10.18
N VAL A 162 -11.02 -17.69 9.52
CA VAL A 162 -11.00 -17.04 8.22
C VAL A 162 -11.54 -17.99 7.14
N ALA A 163 -11.12 -19.24 7.15
CA ALA A 163 -11.61 -20.23 6.22
C ALA A 163 -13.12 -20.44 6.34
N ALA A 164 -13.65 -20.41 7.56
CA ALA A 164 -15.09 -20.52 7.80
C ALA A 164 -15.86 -19.31 7.27
N GLN A 165 -15.28 -18.11 7.33
CA GLN A 165 -15.89 -16.91 6.77
C GLN A 165 -15.91 -16.94 5.25
N ASP A 166 -14.84 -17.39 4.64
CA ASP A 166 -14.73 -17.49 3.18
C ASP A 166 -15.66 -18.58 2.62
N ALA A 167 -15.95 -19.59 3.43
CA ALA A 167 -16.83 -20.70 3.05
C ALA A 167 -18.31 -20.40 3.23
N ARG A 168 -18.68 -19.23 3.74
CA ARG A 168 -20.09 -18.87 3.85
C ARG A 168 -20.71 -18.77 2.48
N PRO A 169 -21.82 -19.46 2.25
CA PRO A 169 -22.54 -19.27 0.99
C PRO A 169 -22.98 -17.82 0.88
N ALA A 170 -22.99 -17.32 -0.33
CA ALA A 170 -23.59 -16.02 -0.59
C ALA A 170 -24.96 -16.02 0.06
N SER A 171 -25.15 -15.15 1.02
CA SER A 171 -26.33 -15.25 1.84
C SER A 171 -27.60 -15.01 1.08
N ASP A 172 -28.47 -15.74 1.40
CA ASP A 172 -29.86 -15.59 1.09
C ASP A 172 -30.42 -14.26 1.52
#